data_5c9bf88a8548ccbb81a10b584f795143
#
_entry.id   5c9bf88a8548ccbb81a10b584f795143
#
_cell.length_a   1.000
_cell.length_b   1.000
_cell.length_c   1.000
_cell.angle_alpha   90.00
_cell.angle_beta   90.00
_cell.angle_gamma   90.00
#
_symmetry.space_group_name_H-M   'P 1'
#
loop_
_entity.id
_entity.type
_entity.pdbx_description
1 polymer ?
#
loop_
_entity_poly.entity_id
_entity_poly.type
_entity_poly.pdbx_seq_one_letter_code
_entity_poly.pdbx_strand_id
1 'polypeptide(L)'
;MKKNLLILMTIMSIALTGQDRRSGKPWTTRSEVIAQNGMVCSSHPLASQAGVDILKKGGSAIDAAIAVNACLGLMEPTGCGIGGDLFAIVWDAKTERLYGLNASGPAPKGITIDYFKENGIERIPAYGPLPVTVPGCVDGWYELHTKFGTLSMDEILQPAIDYAERGFPLTEVIASAFRSNVNRFISQYPNVKEIYAPNQEQWSKGDIFKNPLLAKTLRLIAQNGRDEFYRGSIARTISDFIKNQGGFLRYEDLADYRSEWIDPVSTSYRGYDVWELPPNGQGITALQMLNILEGYDMSSFGFGSPEHIHYFVEAKKLVFEDRARYYADPRFYEAPIEQLISKEYAAERRKLIRNNRAASDVQPGVIAHPNNTIYLTVADKEGNMVSLIQSNYHGMGSGMVPPGLGFMLHDRGELFSLDPDHANALAPGKRPFHTTIPAFITKDGKPFLSFGVMGGDYQPLGHVLIAMNIIDFGMNVQEAGDAPRIDHSGSSSPMGDVQDGKGGSVVLENGFSSETVRRLLGMGHRVSYGFGGSFGGYQAIMYDPVRKVYFGASESRKDGGAMGY
;
A
#
# COMPACT_ATOMS: atom_id res chain seq x y z
N MET A 1 -3.75 -35.99 -56.79
CA MET A 1 -3.14 -34.66 -56.61
C MET A 1 -4.01 -33.70 -55.72
N LYS A 2 -5.35 -33.62 -55.92
CA LYS A 2 -6.19 -32.66 -55.13
C LYS A 2 -6.27 -32.96 -53.59
N LYS A 3 -6.25 -34.23 -53.15
CA LYS A 3 -6.30 -34.61 -51.74
C LYS A 3 -4.99 -34.28 -50.99
N ASN A 4 -3.84 -34.42 -51.63
CA ASN A 4 -2.56 -34.08 -51.00
C ASN A 4 -2.34 -32.57 -50.91
N LEU A 5 -2.94 -31.78 -51.79
CA LEU A 5 -2.88 -30.33 -51.75
C LEU A 5 -3.71 -29.76 -50.56
N LEU A 6 -4.86 -30.43 -50.28
CA LEU A 6 -5.71 -30.03 -49.15
C LEU A 6 -5.05 -30.30 -47.77
N ILE A 7 -4.35 -31.44 -47.65
CA ILE A 7 -3.60 -31.79 -46.43
C ILE A 7 -2.41 -30.84 -46.23
N LEU A 8 -1.72 -30.47 -47.32
CA LEU A 8 -0.61 -29.51 -47.26
C LEU A 8 -1.07 -28.11 -46.89
N MET A 9 -2.24 -27.64 -47.38
CA MET A 9 -2.85 -26.37 -46.96
C MET A 9 -3.32 -26.38 -45.48
N THR A 10 -3.85 -27.49 -44.97
CA THR A 10 -4.26 -27.61 -43.57
C THR A 10 -3.04 -27.64 -42.65
N ILE A 11 -1.94 -28.27 -43.04
CA ILE A 11 -0.69 -28.27 -42.27
C ILE A 11 -0.01 -26.89 -42.34
N MET A 12 -0.03 -26.21 -43.48
CA MET A 12 0.46 -24.81 -43.56
C MET A 12 -0.38 -23.83 -42.76
N SER A 13 -1.70 -24.04 -42.64
CA SER A 13 -2.55 -23.18 -41.79
C SER A 13 -2.27 -23.36 -40.30
N ILE A 14 -1.81 -24.54 -39.87
CA ILE A 14 -1.42 -24.80 -38.47
C ILE A 14 -0.03 -24.22 -38.17
N ALA A 15 0.86 -24.11 -39.16
CA ALA A 15 2.20 -23.51 -38.99
C ALA A 15 2.20 -21.96 -38.98
N LEU A 16 1.08 -21.32 -39.31
CA LEU A 16 0.92 -19.86 -39.33
C LEU A 16 0.13 -19.29 -38.13
N THR A 17 -0.20 -20.12 -37.13
CA THR A 17 -0.66 -19.57 -35.85
C THR A 17 0.55 -18.93 -35.18
N GLY A 18 0.59 -17.59 -35.18
CA GLY A 18 1.62 -16.84 -34.51
C GLY A 18 1.84 -17.33 -33.07
N GLN A 19 3.05 -17.23 -32.57
CA GLN A 19 3.40 -17.58 -31.18
C GLN A 19 2.84 -16.53 -30.23
N ASP A 20 1.54 -16.23 -30.34
CA ASP A 20 0.88 -15.29 -29.46
C ASP A 20 0.74 -15.89 -28.06
N ARG A 21 0.90 -15.04 -27.04
CA ARG A 21 0.71 -15.44 -25.67
C ARG A 21 -0.74 -15.89 -25.45
N ARG A 22 -0.91 -17.14 -25.04
CA ARG A 22 -2.22 -17.69 -24.64
C ARG A 22 -2.27 -17.74 -23.11
N SER A 23 -2.87 -16.72 -22.49
CA SER A 23 -3.02 -16.70 -21.03
C SER A 23 -4.01 -17.74 -20.51
N GLY A 24 -5.00 -18.13 -21.32
CA GLY A 24 -6.10 -19.00 -20.88
C GLY A 24 -7.02 -18.35 -19.83
N LYS A 25 -6.84 -17.09 -19.53
CA LYS A 25 -7.62 -16.34 -18.54
C LYS A 25 -8.79 -15.61 -19.21
N PRO A 26 -9.95 -15.47 -18.53
CA PRO A 26 -11.11 -14.74 -19.07
C PRO A 26 -10.97 -13.21 -18.98
N TRP A 27 -9.85 -12.69 -18.50
CA TRP A 27 -9.53 -11.26 -18.44
C TRP A 27 -8.27 -10.92 -19.21
N THR A 28 -8.14 -9.65 -19.61
CA THR A 28 -6.95 -9.13 -20.27
C THR A 28 -5.77 -9.08 -19.30
N THR A 29 -4.61 -9.54 -19.74
CA THR A 29 -3.36 -9.51 -19.00
C THR A 29 -2.19 -9.40 -19.96
N ARG A 30 -1.03 -8.94 -19.50
CA ARG A 30 0.22 -8.87 -20.27
C ARG A 30 1.25 -9.87 -19.75
N SER A 31 2.40 -9.98 -20.44
CA SER A 31 3.53 -10.76 -19.95
C SER A 31 4.21 -10.08 -18.78
N GLU A 32 4.78 -10.88 -17.89
CA GLU A 32 5.70 -10.41 -16.86
C GLU A 32 6.92 -9.74 -17.50
N VAL A 33 7.53 -8.79 -16.80
CA VAL A 33 8.85 -8.26 -17.17
C VAL A 33 9.90 -9.18 -16.54
N ILE A 34 10.84 -9.65 -17.35
CA ILE A 34 11.91 -10.57 -16.89
C ILE A 34 13.24 -9.84 -16.99
N ALA A 35 14.04 -9.86 -15.92
CA ALA A 35 15.36 -9.23 -15.88
C ALA A 35 16.33 -10.02 -14.98
N GLN A 36 17.62 -9.82 -15.19
CA GLN A 36 18.67 -10.56 -14.48
C GLN A 36 19.41 -9.71 -13.44
N ASN A 37 19.65 -8.43 -13.73
CA ASN A 37 20.55 -7.60 -12.90
C ASN A 37 19.81 -6.68 -11.91
N GLY A 38 18.52 -6.49 -12.10
CA GLY A 38 17.69 -5.70 -11.21
C GLY A 38 16.29 -5.47 -11.75
N MET A 39 15.36 -5.18 -10.84
CA MET A 39 13.96 -4.97 -11.16
C MET A 39 13.38 -3.88 -10.27
N VAL A 40 12.57 -3.01 -10.84
CA VAL A 40 11.82 -1.95 -10.14
C VAL A 40 10.37 -1.99 -10.59
N CYS A 41 9.44 -2.09 -9.63
CA CYS A 41 8.01 -2.02 -9.89
C CYS A 41 7.39 -0.92 -9.03
N SER A 42 6.74 0.05 -9.66
CA SER A 42 6.06 1.15 -8.99
C SER A 42 4.82 1.60 -9.73
N SER A 43 4.00 2.43 -9.11
CA SER A 43 2.76 2.96 -9.66
C SER A 43 2.95 4.05 -10.74
N HIS A 44 4.21 4.48 -11.00
CA HIS A 44 4.51 5.48 -12.04
C HIS A 44 5.73 5.07 -12.89
N PRO A 45 5.64 5.03 -14.23
CA PRO A 45 6.73 4.51 -15.08
C PRO A 45 8.01 5.34 -14.99
N LEU A 46 7.93 6.67 -14.88
CA LEU A 46 9.13 7.52 -14.73
C LEU A 46 9.83 7.29 -13.37
N ALA A 47 9.07 6.99 -12.32
CA ALA A 47 9.65 6.63 -11.03
C ALA A 47 10.36 5.26 -11.11
N SER A 48 9.74 4.26 -11.77
CA SER A 48 10.40 2.98 -12.01
C SER A 48 11.68 3.12 -12.82
N GLN A 49 11.68 3.99 -13.86
CA GLN A 49 12.88 4.30 -14.65
C GLN A 49 13.98 4.92 -13.80
N ALA A 50 13.64 5.90 -12.95
CA ALA A 50 14.60 6.52 -12.03
C ALA A 50 15.27 5.47 -11.12
N GLY A 51 14.49 4.52 -10.58
CA GLY A 51 15.03 3.42 -9.79
C GLY A 51 15.99 2.52 -10.57
N VAL A 52 15.66 2.17 -11.81
CA VAL A 52 16.57 1.41 -12.69
C VAL A 52 17.86 2.18 -12.97
N ASP A 53 17.79 3.49 -13.16
CA ASP A 53 18.98 4.31 -13.41
C ASP A 53 19.88 4.37 -12.17
N ILE A 54 19.33 4.40 -10.96
CA ILE A 54 20.09 4.29 -9.70
C ILE A 54 20.76 2.92 -9.59
N LEU A 55 20.04 1.81 -9.86
CA LEU A 55 20.64 0.47 -9.86
C LEU A 55 21.79 0.35 -10.87
N LYS A 56 21.63 0.89 -12.09
CA LYS A 56 22.69 0.91 -13.12
C LYS A 56 23.92 1.73 -12.75
N LYS A 57 23.77 2.74 -11.90
CA LYS A 57 24.88 3.50 -11.32
C LYS A 57 25.64 2.74 -10.22
N GLY A 58 25.18 1.56 -9.83
CA GLY A 58 25.75 0.75 -8.76
C GLY A 58 25.10 0.97 -7.39
N GLY A 59 23.95 1.64 -7.36
CA GLY A 59 23.14 1.76 -6.14
C GLY A 59 22.54 0.43 -5.72
N SER A 60 22.28 0.27 -4.42
CA SER A 60 21.58 -0.87 -3.84
C SER A 60 20.07 -0.82 -4.15
N ALA A 61 19.36 -1.92 -3.87
CA ALA A 61 17.90 -1.94 -3.92
C ALA A 61 17.27 -0.84 -3.04
N ILE A 62 17.93 -0.51 -1.93
CA ILE A 62 17.47 0.54 -1.01
C ILE A 62 17.66 1.94 -1.60
N ASP A 63 18.82 2.23 -2.20
CA ASP A 63 19.07 3.51 -2.87
C ASP A 63 18.02 3.76 -3.98
N ALA A 64 17.76 2.73 -4.77
CA ALA A 64 16.74 2.80 -5.82
C ALA A 64 15.33 2.96 -5.24
N ALA A 65 14.98 2.27 -4.14
CA ALA A 65 13.68 2.42 -3.49
C ALA A 65 13.44 3.83 -2.94
N ILE A 66 14.46 4.45 -2.34
CA ILE A 66 14.38 5.85 -1.87
C ILE A 66 14.19 6.79 -3.06
N ALA A 67 14.96 6.64 -4.15
CA ALA A 67 14.82 7.45 -5.35
C ALA A 67 13.43 7.34 -5.97
N VAL A 68 12.90 6.10 -6.08
CA VAL A 68 11.53 5.84 -6.57
C VAL A 68 10.51 6.50 -5.66
N ASN A 69 10.63 6.35 -4.33
CA ASN A 69 9.70 6.95 -3.38
C ASN A 69 9.73 8.48 -3.42
N ALA A 70 10.90 9.09 -3.55
CA ALA A 70 11.04 10.54 -3.72
C ALA A 70 10.37 11.03 -5.03
N CYS A 71 10.56 10.31 -6.14
CA CYS A 71 9.88 10.59 -7.41
C CYS A 71 8.35 10.44 -7.27
N LEU A 72 7.87 9.39 -6.61
CA LEU A 72 6.44 9.18 -6.38
C LEU A 72 5.82 10.28 -5.51
N GLY A 73 6.54 10.78 -4.49
CA GLY A 73 6.10 11.91 -3.68
C GLY A 73 5.84 13.20 -4.48
N LEU A 74 6.55 13.36 -5.61
CA LEU A 74 6.29 14.43 -6.59
C LEU A 74 5.16 14.04 -7.57
N MET A 75 5.19 12.80 -8.10
CA MET A 75 4.37 12.35 -9.22
C MET A 75 2.96 11.92 -8.79
N GLU A 76 2.83 11.37 -7.59
CA GLU A 76 1.56 10.94 -6.97
C GLU A 76 1.28 11.62 -5.62
N PRO A 77 1.30 12.96 -5.52
CA PRO A 77 1.08 13.66 -4.25
C PRO A 77 -0.33 13.44 -3.68
N THR A 78 -1.22 12.87 -4.49
CA THR A 78 -2.55 12.42 -4.06
C THR A 78 -2.52 11.13 -3.22
N GLY A 79 -1.40 10.42 -3.20
CA GLY A 79 -1.23 9.17 -2.44
C GLY A 79 -0.11 9.22 -1.42
N CYS A 80 0.94 9.99 -1.69
CA CYS A 80 2.19 9.95 -0.92
C CYS A 80 2.94 11.27 -0.91
N GLY A 81 4.06 11.32 -0.17
CA GLY A 81 4.99 12.46 -0.12
C GLY A 81 5.79 12.49 1.18
N ILE A 82 6.82 13.32 1.24
CA ILE A 82 7.74 13.40 2.40
C ILE A 82 7.07 13.90 3.70
N GLY A 83 5.85 14.39 3.62
CA GLY A 83 5.02 14.72 4.78
C GLY A 83 4.18 13.56 5.29
N GLY A 84 4.43 12.33 4.84
CA GLY A 84 3.71 11.11 5.21
C GLY A 84 4.53 10.11 6.01
N ASP A 85 3.98 8.89 6.11
CA ASP A 85 4.57 7.74 6.80
C ASP A 85 5.26 6.80 5.82
N LEU A 86 6.12 5.90 6.33
CA LEU A 86 6.78 4.86 5.55
C LEU A 86 6.88 3.56 6.35
N PHE A 87 6.65 2.42 5.68
CA PHE A 87 6.98 1.09 6.19
C PHE A 87 7.76 0.32 5.13
N ALA A 88 8.68 -0.53 5.58
CA ALA A 88 9.42 -1.39 4.67
C ALA A 88 9.70 -2.77 5.27
N ILE A 89 9.76 -3.79 4.39
CA ILE A 89 10.39 -5.08 4.65
C ILE A 89 11.55 -5.21 3.67
N VAL A 90 12.74 -5.48 4.20
CA VAL A 90 13.98 -5.63 3.44
C VAL A 90 14.50 -7.05 3.59
N TRP A 91 14.68 -7.76 2.47
CA TRP A 91 15.49 -8.96 2.42
C TRP A 91 16.94 -8.57 2.15
N ASP A 92 17.80 -8.85 3.09
CA ASP A 92 19.26 -8.69 2.94
C ASP A 92 19.89 -10.02 2.49
N ALA A 93 20.33 -10.07 1.26
CA ALA A 93 20.94 -11.27 0.67
C ALA A 93 22.23 -11.71 1.36
N LYS A 94 22.95 -10.80 2.02
CA LYS A 94 24.20 -11.09 2.73
C LYS A 94 23.95 -11.85 4.03
N THR A 95 22.92 -11.47 4.78
CA THR A 95 22.57 -12.10 6.05
C THR A 95 21.49 -13.17 5.90
N GLU A 96 20.86 -13.25 4.73
CA GLU A 96 19.71 -14.11 4.43
C GLU A 96 18.56 -13.92 5.44
N ARG A 97 18.26 -12.66 5.79
CA ARG A 97 17.25 -12.28 6.77
C ARG A 97 16.35 -11.15 6.28
N LEU A 98 15.14 -11.14 6.81
CA LEU A 98 14.21 -10.02 6.67
C LEU A 98 14.39 -9.03 7.82
N TYR A 99 14.28 -7.75 7.49
CA TYR A 99 14.29 -6.63 8.42
C TYR A 99 13.04 -5.78 8.17
N GLY A 100 12.33 -5.41 9.23
CA GLY A 100 11.16 -4.54 9.15
C GLY A 100 11.48 -3.13 9.65
N LEU A 101 10.97 -2.11 8.97
CA LEU A 101 11.06 -0.71 9.41
C LEU A 101 9.66 -0.13 9.57
N ASN A 102 9.40 0.45 10.74
CA ASN A 102 8.22 1.24 11.05
C ASN A 102 8.62 2.73 11.16
N ALA A 103 8.34 3.49 10.14
CA ALA A 103 8.52 4.94 10.10
C ALA A 103 7.15 5.65 10.08
N SER A 104 6.20 5.21 10.92
CA SER A 104 4.98 5.94 11.22
C SER A 104 5.18 6.89 12.40
N GLY A 105 4.58 8.06 12.33
CA GLY A 105 4.75 9.08 13.34
C GLY A 105 3.70 9.06 14.45
N PRO A 106 4.09 9.42 15.69
CA PRO A 106 3.17 9.52 16.81
C PRO A 106 2.31 10.79 16.75
N ALA A 107 1.22 10.78 17.50
CA ALA A 107 0.43 11.97 17.82
C ALA A 107 1.30 13.03 18.53
N PRO A 108 1.08 14.33 18.27
CA PRO A 108 1.74 15.41 19.01
C PRO A 108 1.54 15.29 20.52
N LYS A 109 2.55 15.68 21.31
CA LYS A 109 2.49 15.60 22.78
C LYS A 109 1.42 16.48 23.40
N GLY A 110 0.96 17.52 22.69
CA GLY A 110 -0.03 18.47 23.19
C GLY A 110 -1.49 18.11 22.89
N ILE A 111 -1.78 17.06 22.11
CA ILE A 111 -3.14 16.69 21.73
C ILE A 111 -3.75 15.69 22.71
N THR A 112 -5.02 15.91 23.11
CA THR A 112 -5.72 15.05 24.09
C THR A 112 -7.16 14.79 23.66
N ILE A 113 -7.76 13.71 24.16
CA ILE A 113 -9.20 13.43 23.99
C ILE A 113 -10.06 14.56 24.58
N ASP A 114 -9.64 15.14 25.72
CA ASP A 114 -10.39 16.19 26.40
C ASP A 114 -10.54 17.44 25.52
N TYR A 115 -9.49 17.80 24.75
CA TYR A 115 -9.61 18.89 23.77
C TYR A 115 -10.79 18.69 22.80
N PHE A 116 -10.95 17.48 22.26
CA PHE A 116 -12.05 17.18 21.35
C PHE A 116 -13.40 17.23 22.04
N LYS A 117 -13.51 16.68 23.25
CA LYS A 117 -14.74 16.71 24.05
C LYS A 117 -15.17 18.15 24.43
N GLU A 118 -14.22 18.97 24.87
CA GLU A 118 -14.47 20.38 25.28
C GLU A 118 -14.91 21.23 24.06
N ASN A 119 -14.46 20.89 22.85
CA ASN A 119 -14.84 21.59 21.63
C ASN A 119 -16.04 20.95 20.89
N GLY A 120 -16.70 19.94 21.48
CA GLY A 120 -17.85 19.27 20.89
C GLY A 120 -17.54 18.49 19.63
N ILE A 121 -16.28 18.01 19.47
CA ILE A 121 -15.82 17.25 18.32
C ILE A 121 -15.91 15.76 18.66
N GLU A 122 -16.86 15.08 18.07
CA GLU A 122 -17.12 13.64 18.31
C GLU A 122 -16.13 12.72 17.57
N ARG A 123 -15.46 13.23 16.55
CA ARG A 123 -14.52 12.48 15.70
C ARG A 123 -13.38 13.39 15.23
N ILE A 124 -12.15 12.88 15.17
CA ILE A 124 -11.02 13.64 14.62
C ILE A 124 -11.31 13.95 13.15
N PRO A 125 -11.26 15.24 12.73
CA PRO A 125 -11.53 15.60 11.34
C PRO A 125 -10.52 14.96 10.37
N ALA A 126 -10.99 14.54 9.19
CA ALA A 126 -10.12 13.99 8.14
C ALA A 126 -9.13 15.02 7.58
N TYR A 127 -9.48 16.30 7.62
CA TYR A 127 -8.68 17.38 7.00
C TYR A 127 -8.39 18.50 8.00
N GLY A 128 -7.39 19.31 7.66
CA GLY A 128 -6.94 20.41 8.51
C GLY A 128 -5.79 20.02 9.42
N PRO A 129 -5.49 20.85 10.44
CA PRO A 129 -4.29 20.69 11.26
C PRO A 129 -4.40 19.65 12.37
N LEU A 130 -5.63 19.24 12.77
CA LEU A 130 -5.87 18.35 13.91
C LEU A 130 -5.43 16.88 13.68
N PRO A 131 -5.63 16.26 12.48
CA PRO A 131 -5.22 14.90 12.24
C PRO A 131 -3.73 14.74 11.90
N VAL A 132 -2.95 15.83 11.87
CA VAL A 132 -1.53 15.77 11.52
C VAL A 132 -0.74 15.17 12.68
N THR A 133 -0.10 14.01 12.42
CA THR A 133 0.91 13.41 13.31
C THR A 133 2.32 13.68 12.77
N VAL A 134 3.37 13.20 13.43
CA VAL A 134 4.75 13.45 12.99
C VAL A 134 5.01 12.74 11.65
N PRO A 135 5.46 13.43 10.59
CA PRO A 135 5.85 12.77 9.34
C PRO A 135 7.08 11.87 9.54
N GLY A 136 6.99 10.60 9.13
CA GLY A 136 8.10 9.66 9.34
C GLY A 136 8.94 9.33 8.10
N CYS A 137 8.45 9.64 6.91
CA CYS A 137 9.03 9.22 5.64
C CYS A 137 10.53 9.53 5.49
N VAL A 138 10.94 10.76 5.79
CA VAL A 138 12.35 11.19 5.63
C VAL A 138 13.27 10.47 6.61
N ASP A 139 12.85 10.27 7.86
CA ASP A 139 13.62 9.50 8.83
C ASP A 139 13.76 8.03 8.37
N GLY A 140 12.68 7.45 7.86
CA GLY A 140 12.71 6.12 7.27
C GLY A 140 13.70 5.98 6.11
N TRP A 141 13.82 6.99 5.24
CA TRP A 141 14.86 7.00 4.20
C TRP A 141 16.26 6.94 4.78
N TYR A 142 16.57 7.74 5.80
CA TYR A 142 17.89 7.78 6.42
C TYR A 142 18.22 6.53 7.23
N GLU A 143 17.23 5.92 7.89
CA GLU A 143 17.38 4.62 8.57
C GLU A 143 17.69 3.49 7.56
N LEU A 144 16.93 3.41 6.46
CA LEU A 144 17.17 2.46 5.38
C LEU A 144 18.56 2.67 4.74
N HIS A 145 18.88 3.92 4.40
CA HIS A 145 20.15 4.29 3.76
C HIS A 145 21.34 4.00 4.66
N THR A 146 21.28 4.35 5.94
CA THR A 146 22.37 4.11 6.90
C THR A 146 22.72 2.63 7.01
N LYS A 147 21.71 1.75 6.92
CA LYS A 147 21.91 0.31 7.09
C LYS A 147 22.28 -0.41 5.79
N PHE A 148 21.73 0.01 4.65
CA PHE A 148 21.80 -0.74 3.38
C PHE A 148 22.14 0.11 2.16
N GLY A 149 22.28 1.42 2.30
CA GLY A 149 22.63 2.34 1.21
C GLY A 149 24.08 2.24 0.78
N THR A 150 24.35 2.63 -0.46
CA THR A 150 25.68 2.64 -1.07
C THR A 150 26.01 3.97 -1.74
N LEU A 151 25.04 4.64 -2.35
CA LEU A 151 25.22 5.95 -2.97
C LEU A 151 24.96 7.09 -1.98
N SER A 152 25.41 8.30 -2.30
CA SER A 152 25.07 9.48 -1.50
C SER A 152 23.59 9.88 -1.66
N MET A 153 23.01 10.51 -0.63
CA MET A 153 21.64 11.02 -0.72
C MET A 153 21.47 12.08 -1.81
N ASP A 154 22.51 12.84 -2.16
CA ASP A 154 22.47 13.75 -3.31
C ASP A 154 22.24 13.00 -4.62
N GLU A 155 22.93 11.88 -4.83
CA GLU A 155 22.77 11.05 -6.03
C GLU A 155 21.40 10.37 -6.07
N ILE A 156 20.92 9.90 -4.92
CA ILE A 156 19.65 9.21 -4.78
C ILE A 156 18.46 10.14 -5.02
N LEU A 157 18.48 11.36 -4.50
CA LEU A 157 17.38 12.32 -4.61
C LEU A 157 17.42 13.14 -5.90
N GLN A 158 18.54 13.14 -6.64
CA GLN A 158 18.71 13.95 -7.85
C GLN A 158 17.63 13.72 -8.92
N PRO A 159 17.17 12.47 -9.22
CA PRO A 159 16.09 12.27 -10.19
C PRO A 159 14.78 13.00 -9.81
N ALA A 160 14.38 12.93 -8.54
CA ALA A 160 13.18 13.60 -8.05
C ALA A 160 13.33 15.14 -8.10
N ILE A 161 14.53 15.65 -7.78
CA ILE A 161 14.86 17.08 -7.88
C ILE A 161 14.75 17.55 -9.33
N ASP A 162 15.32 16.80 -10.27
CA ASP A 162 15.30 17.13 -11.70
C ASP A 162 13.86 17.18 -12.24
N TYR A 163 13.03 16.17 -11.93
CA TYR A 163 11.62 16.17 -12.33
C TYR A 163 10.83 17.29 -11.67
N ALA A 164 11.10 17.63 -10.42
CA ALA A 164 10.41 18.71 -9.74
C ALA A 164 10.72 20.09 -10.35
N GLU A 165 11.94 20.32 -10.84
CA GLU A 165 12.36 21.57 -11.48
C GLU A 165 11.97 21.66 -12.95
N ARG A 166 12.29 20.61 -13.71
CA ARG A 166 12.08 20.61 -15.17
C ARG A 166 10.65 20.29 -15.55
N GLY A 167 9.96 19.54 -14.67
CA GLY A 167 8.60 19.04 -14.87
C GLY A 167 8.55 17.63 -15.47
N PHE A 168 7.40 17.03 -15.32
CA PHE A 168 7.07 15.72 -15.91
C PHE A 168 5.63 15.72 -16.41
N PRO A 169 5.28 14.90 -17.43
CA PRO A 169 3.93 14.81 -17.93
C PRO A 169 3.04 14.00 -16.96
N LEU A 170 1.87 14.54 -16.63
CA LEU A 170 0.87 13.82 -15.84
C LEU A 170 0.30 12.65 -16.63
N THR A 171 0.25 11.50 -16.00
CA THR A 171 -0.36 10.28 -16.54
C THR A 171 -1.88 10.29 -16.37
N GLU A 172 -2.59 9.31 -16.95
CA GLU A 172 -4.06 9.35 -17.03
C GLU A 172 -4.73 9.27 -15.66
N VAL A 173 -4.33 8.29 -14.83
CA VAL A 173 -4.92 8.10 -13.49
C VAL A 173 -4.55 9.27 -12.58
N ILE A 174 -3.28 9.72 -12.64
CA ILE A 174 -2.79 10.82 -11.81
C ILE A 174 -3.48 12.13 -12.17
N ALA A 175 -3.64 12.47 -13.45
CA ALA A 175 -4.35 13.70 -13.86
C ALA A 175 -5.79 13.71 -13.36
N SER A 176 -6.48 12.57 -13.37
CA SER A 176 -7.82 12.43 -12.81
C SER A 176 -7.84 12.63 -11.29
N ALA A 177 -6.88 12.01 -10.59
CA ALA A 177 -6.73 12.15 -9.14
C ALA A 177 -6.38 13.59 -8.73
N PHE A 178 -5.51 14.28 -9.49
CA PHE A 178 -5.21 15.70 -9.28
C PHE A 178 -6.47 16.55 -9.33
N ARG A 179 -7.26 16.44 -10.41
CA ARG A 179 -8.49 17.22 -10.54
C ARG A 179 -9.42 17.09 -9.34
N SER A 180 -9.70 15.86 -8.92
CA SER A 180 -10.65 15.60 -7.83
C SER A 180 -10.13 16.08 -6.47
N ASN A 181 -8.84 15.86 -6.17
CA ASN A 181 -8.26 16.17 -4.86
C ASN A 181 -7.85 17.65 -4.73
N VAL A 182 -7.22 18.23 -5.74
CA VAL A 182 -6.84 19.66 -5.72
C VAL A 182 -8.08 20.54 -5.56
N ASN A 183 -9.14 20.28 -6.35
CA ASN A 183 -10.39 21.03 -6.26
C ASN A 183 -11.05 20.99 -4.88
N ARG A 184 -10.84 19.92 -4.12
CA ARG A 184 -11.35 19.82 -2.74
C ARG A 184 -10.72 20.85 -1.81
N PHE A 185 -9.44 21.17 -2.00
CA PHE A 185 -8.66 21.96 -1.03
C PHE A 185 -8.39 23.41 -1.44
N ILE A 186 -8.41 23.74 -2.74
CA ILE A 186 -8.00 25.07 -3.24
C ILE A 186 -8.84 26.23 -2.70
N SER A 187 -10.10 25.99 -2.32
CA SER A 187 -10.97 27.00 -1.73
C SER A 187 -10.72 27.22 -0.24
N GLN A 188 -10.22 26.21 0.46
CA GLN A 188 -10.01 26.25 1.91
C GLN A 188 -8.56 26.58 2.28
N TYR A 189 -7.60 26.10 1.46
CA TYR A 189 -6.16 26.18 1.75
C TYR A 189 -5.41 26.84 0.57
N PRO A 190 -5.15 28.16 0.63
CA PRO A 190 -4.50 28.91 -0.47
C PRO A 190 -3.15 28.32 -0.90
N ASN A 191 -2.37 27.78 0.02
CA ASN A 191 -1.07 27.14 -0.26
C ASN A 191 -1.18 25.92 -1.19
N VAL A 192 -2.31 25.21 -1.16
CA VAL A 192 -2.58 24.12 -2.10
C VAL A 192 -2.68 24.64 -3.51
N LYS A 193 -3.39 25.77 -3.71
CA LYS A 193 -3.52 26.40 -5.03
C LYS A 193 -2.17 26.86 -5.57
N GLU A 194 -1.35 27.49 -4.74
CA GLU A 194 -0.02 28.00 -5.15
C GLU A 194 0.86 26.91 -5.76
N ILE A 195 0.80 25.68 -5.22
CA ILE A 195 1.68 24.58 -5.64
C ILE A 195 1.01 23.70 -6.69
N TYR A 196 -0.23 23.26 -6.43
CA TYR A 196 -0.88 22.23 -7.22
C TYR A 196 -1.84 22.75 -8.29
N ALA A 197 -2.10 24.07 -8.35
CA ALA A 197 -2.91 24.71 -9.38
C ALA A 197 -2.50 26.18 -9.64
N PRO A 198 -1.19 26.52 -9.81
CA PRO A 198 -0.72 27.90 -9.85
C PRO A 198 -1.31 28.70 -11.02
N ASN A 199 -1.47 28.08 -12.18
CA ASN A 199 -1.94 28.73 -13.41
C ASN A 199 -3.08 27.97 -14.09
N GLN A 200 -3.63 26.95 -13.44
CA GLN A 200 -4.53 25.99 -14.05
C GLN A 200 -5.60 25.57 -13.05
N GLU A 201 -6.86 25.60 -13.48
CA GLU A 201 -7.96 25.11 -12.64
C GLU A 201 -8.23 23.61 -12.83
N GLN A 202 -7.78 23.05 -13.97
CA GLN A 202 -7.98 21.65 -14.31
C GLN A 202 -6.72 21.05 -14.96
N TRP A 203 -6.30 19.91 -14.43
CA TRP A 203 -5.20 19.11 -14.97
C TRP A 203 -5.71 18.04 -15.94
N SER A 204 -4.96 17.82 -17.03
CA SER A 204 -5.20 16.78 -18.03
C SER A 204 -3.97 15.90 -18.19
N LYS A 205 -4.17 14.67 -18.66
CA LYS A 205 -3.04 13.81 -19.04
C LYS A 205 -2.17 14.48 -20.10
N GLY A 206 -0.86 14.41 -19.90
CA GLY A 206 0.13 15.07 -20.75
C GLY A 206 0.50 16.48 -20.32
N ASP A 207 -0.24 17.13 -19.42
CA ASP A 207 0.15 18.43 -18.87
C ASP A 207 1.44 18.30 -18.06
N ILE A 208 2.32 19.31 -18.17
CA ILE A 208 3.60 19.30 -17.45
C ILE A 208 3.44 19.92 -16.07
N PHE A 209 3.59 19.07 -15.05
CA PHE A 209 3.60 19.52 -13.66
C PHE A 209 5.02 19.79 -13.18
N LYS A 210 5.19 20.89 -12.44
CA LYS A 210 6.45 21.30 -11.79
C LYS A 210 6.20 21.65 -10.34
N ASN A 211 7.20 21.37 -9.49
CA ASN A 211 7.16 21.78 -8.08
C ASN A 211 8.57 22.24 -7.61
N PRO A 212 9.00 23.43 -7.98
CA PRO A 212 10.32 23.93 -7.63
C PRO A 212 10.53 24.10 -6.13
N LEU A 213 9.46 24.27 -5.34
CA LEU A 213 9.55 24.34 -3.89
C LEU A 213 9.93 22.98 -3.29
N LEU A 214 9.33 21.88 -3.80
CA LEU A 214 9.72 20.53 -3.39
C LEU A 214 11.17 20.23 -3.79
N ALA A 215 11.60 20.65 -5.00
CA ALA A 215 12.98 20.49 -5.42
C ALA A 215 13.96 21.16 -4.45
N LYS A 216 13.66 22.39 -4.01
CA LYS A 216 14.45 23.11 -2.99
C LYS A 216 14.50 22.33 -1.67
N THR A 217 13.37 21.84 -1.21
CA THR A 217 13.27 21.06 0.03
C THR A 217 14.08 19.76 -0.05
N LEU A 218 13.98 19.01 -1.15
CA LEU A 218 14.75 17.78 -1.36
C LEU A 218 16.26 18.06 -1.40
N ARG A 219 16.73 19.17 -2.00
CA ARG A 219 18.14 19.57 -1.95
C ARG A 219 18.61 19.86 -0.53
N LEU A 220 17.83 20.60 0.25
CA LEU A 220 18.19 20.88 1.65
C LEU A 220 18.32 19.57 2.45
N ILE A 221 17.42 18.61 2.24
CA ILE A 221 17.47 17.29 2.88
C ILE A 221 18.72 16.52 2.41
N ALA A 222 19.00 16.49 1.10
CA ALA A 222 20.17 15.81 0.54
C ALA A 222 21.48 16.36 1.11
N GLN A 223 21.63 17.68 1.17
CA GLN A 223 22.85 18.38 1.57
C GLN A 223 23.08 18.41 3.09
N ASN A 224 22.02 18.59 3.87
CA ASN A 224 22.13 18.81 5.32
C ASN A 224 21.70 17.59 6.14
N GLY A 225 21.24 16.53 5.48
CA GLY A 225 20.87 15.28 6.13
C GLY A 225 19.46 15.30 6.79
N ARG A 226 19.18 14.22 7.50
CA ARG A 226 17.93 13.99 8.22
C ARG A 226 17.54 15.15 9.14
N ASP A 227 18.52 15.72 9.83
CA ASP A 227 18.26 16.73 10.85
C ASP A 227 17.75 18.06 10.25
N GLU A 228 17.95 18.34 8.96
CA GLU A 228 17.29 19.47 8.31
C GLU A 228 15.78 19.37 8.36
N PHE A 229 15.23 18.16 8.13
CA PHE A 229 13.78 17.93 8.19
C PHE A 229 13.23 17.96 9.61
N TYR A 230 13.96 17.39 10.59
CA TYR A 230 13.43 17.19 11.95
C TYR A 230 13.91 18.22 12.97
N ARG A 231 15.01 18.95 12.71
CA ARG A 231 15.62 19.92 13.63
C ARG A 231 16.01 21.23 12.97
N GLY A 232 16.07 21.25 11.65
CA GLY A 232 16.49 22.39 10.85
C GLY A 232 15.36 23.38 10.56
N SER A 233 15.51 24.07 9.45
CA SER A 233 14.57 25.10 8.99
C SER A 233 13.21 24.52 8.60
N ILE A 234 13.20 23.30 8.05
CA ILE A 234 11.97 22.60 7.66
C ILE A 234 11.10 22.32 8.88
N ALA A 235 11.67 21.76 9.96
CA ALA A 235 10.95 21.50 11.22
C ALA A 235 10.30 22.75 11.80
N ARG A 236 11.02 23.89 11.82
CA ARG A 236 10.50 25.16 12.32
C ARG A 236 9.33 25.63 11.47
N THR A 237 9.48 25.59 10.15
CA THR A 237 8.40 26.00 9.23
C THR A 237 7.13 25.15 9.42
N ILE A 238 7.26 23.83 9.55
CA ILE A 238 6.13 22.92 9.81
C ILE A 238 5.46 23.29 11.14
N SER A 239 6.24 23.37 12.21
CA SER A 239 5.74 23.66 13.57
C SER A 239 4.99 25.00 13.64
N ASP A 240 5.61 26.08 13.13
CA ASP A 240 5.01 27.41 13.16
C ASP A 240 3.73 27.45 12.31
N PHE A 241 3.74 26.84 11.13
CA PHE A 241 2.57 26.74 10.27
C PHE A 241 1.42 26.03 10.96
N ILE A 242 1.63 24.80 11.48
CA ILE A 242 0.58 24.01 12.14
C ILE A 242 0.07 24.72 13.40
N LYS A 243 0.94 25.36 14.17
CA LYS A 243 0.54 26.18 15.31
C LYS A 243 -0.38 27.32 14.91
N ASN A 244 -0.04 28.04 13.84
CA ASN A 244 -0.85 29.17 13.32
C ASN A 244 -2.20 28.74 12.75
N GLN A 245 -2.31 27.46 12.31
CA GLN A 245 -3.56 26.84 11.84
C GLN A 245 -4.41 26.26 13.00
N GLY A 246 -3.96 26.33 14.25
CA GLY A 246 -4.66 25.78 15.41
C GLY A 246 -4.43 24.28 15.66
N GLY A 247 -3.42 23.69 15.03
CA GLY A 247 -3.03 22.29 15.27
C GLY A 247 -2.01 22.14 16.40
N PHE A 248 -1.63 20.90 16.68
CA PHE A 248 -0.83 20.51 17.84
C PHE A 248 0.62 20.14 17.56
N LEU A 249 1.01 19.84 16.33
CA LEU A 249 2.38 19.44 15.99
C LEU A 249 3.36 20.60 16.28
N ARG A 250 4.40 20.31 17.08
CA ARG A 250 5.40 21.27 17.54
C ARG A 250 6.81 20.82 17.13
N TYR A 251 7.76 21.75 17.22
CA TYR A 251 9.17 21.51 16.90
C TYR A 251 9.74 20.33 17.70
N GLU A 252 9.39 20.22 18.99
CA GLU A 252 9.86 19.16 19.88
C GLU A 252 9.34 17.79 19.47
N ASP A 253 8.13 17.70 18.93
CA ASP A 253 7.57 16.45 18.41
C ASP A 253 8.37 15.95 17.21
N LEU A 254 8.77 16.86 16.33
CA LEU A 254 9.63 16.58 15.17
C LEU A 254 11.05 16.22 15.62
N ALA A 255 11.66 17.04 16.50
CA ALA A 255 13.06 16.88 16.92
C ALA A 255 13.32 15.55 17.64
N ASP A 256 12.34 15.06 18.41
CA ASP A 256 12.43 13.82 19.19
C ASP A 256 12.09 12.56 18.37
N TYR A 257 11.55 12.71 17.19
CA TYR A 257 11.09 11.58 16.36
C TYR A 257 12.22 10.66 15.91
N ARG A 258 11.96 9.34 15.94
CA ARG A 258 12.79 8.27 15.36
C ARG A 258 11.91 7.15 14.83
N SER A 259 12.28 6.61 13.68
CA SER A 259 11.75 5.35 13.17
C SER A 259 12.24 4.16 14.00
N GLU A 260 11.55 3.04 13.91
CA GLU A 260 11.88 1.83 14.67
C GLU A 260 12.11 0.65 13.73
N TRP A 261 13.26 -0.02 13.93
CA TRP A 261 13.46 -1.36 13.36
C TRP A 261 12.67 -2.37 14.18
N ILE A 262 11.83 -3.13 13.51
CA ILE A 262 10.93 -4.13 14.10
C ILE A 262 11.08 -5.46 13.37
N ASP A 263 10.91 -6.58 14.08
CA ASP A 263 10.95 -7.89 13.44
C ASP A 263 9.64 -8.15 12.69
N PRO A 264 9.68 -8.52 11.38
CA PRO A 264 8.50 -9.00 10.68
C PRO A 264 7.97 -10.27 11.31
N VAL A 265 6.65 -10.47 11.24
CA VAL A 265 5.96 -11.68 11.70
C VAL A 265 5.42 -12.46 10.51
N SER A 266 5.29 -13.78 10.65
CA SER A 266 4.87 -14.62 9.53
C SER A 266 3.86 -15.70 9.94
N THR A 267 3.22 -16.25 8.91
CA THR A 267 2.53 -17.53 8.99
C THR A 267 2.90 -18.40 7.79
N SER A 268 2.94 -19.71 7.99
CA SER A 268 3.05 -20.63 6.86
C SER A 268 1.70 -20.71 6.11
N TYR A 269 1.74 -20.74 4.80
CA TYR A 269 0.57 -20.96 3.95
C TYR A 269 0.95 -21.88 2.78
N ARG A 270 0.43 -23.11 2.74
CA ARG A 270 0.72 -24.09 1.66
C ARG A 270 2.22 -24.33 1.42
N GLY A 271 3.06 -24.25 2.45
CA GLY A 271 4.51 -24.45 2.35
C GLY A 271 5.30 -23.20 1.93
N TYR A 272 4.67 -22.04 1.99
CA TYR A 272 5.30 -20.72 1.87
C TYR A 272 5.18 -20.00 3.21
N ASP A 273 6.17 -19.18 3.58
CA ASP A 273 6.07 -18.28 4.72
C ASP A 273 5.70 -16.88 4.23
N VAL A 274 4.53 -16.40 4.63
CA VAL A 274 4.04 -15.06 4.31
C VAL A 274 4.36 -14.12 5.47
N TRP A 275 5.08 -13.04 5.17
CA TRP A 275 5.62 -12.09 6.13
C TRP A 275 4.93 -10.74 6.02
N GLU A 276 4.59 -10.18 7.17
CA GLU A 276 3.98 -8.86 7.35
C GLU A 276 4.63 -8.13 8.53
N LEU A 277 4.33 -6.84 8.69
CA LEU A 277 4.72 -6.12 9.89
C LEU A 277 3.62 -6.21 10.97
N PRO A 278 4.03 -6.31 12.25
CA PRO A 278 3.08 -6.32 13.38
C PRO A 278 2.37 -4.96 13.54
N PRO A 279 1.36 -4.83 14.42
CA PRO A 279 0.76 -3.53 14.79
C PRO A 279 1.81 -2.50 15.24
N ASN A 280 1.58 -1.22 15.05
CA ASN A 280 0.33 -0.48 14.78
C ASN A 280 -0.25 -0.63 13.36
N GLY A 281 0.48 -1.25 12.43
CA GLY A 281 -0.02 -1.61 11.09
C GLY A 281 -1.05 -2.75 11.11
N GLN A 282 -1.70 -2.97 9.96
CA GLN A 282 -2.73 -4.03 9.83
C GLN A 282 -2.21 -5.32 9.16
N GLY A 283 -0.88 -5.54 9.08
CA GLY A 283 -0.30 -6.67 8.34
C GLY A 283 -0.79 -8.04 8.80
N ILE A 284 -0.86 -8.26 10.10
CA ILE A 284 -1.32 -9.54 10.65
C ILE A 284 -2.78 -9.90 10.28
N THR A 285 -3.59 -8.94 9.78
CA THR A 285 -4.91 -9.24 9.21
C THR A 285 -4.81 -10.20 8.03
N ALA A 286 -3.83 -10.01 7.13
CA ALA A 286 -3.61 -10.91 6.01
C ALA A 286 -3.18 -12.31 6.49
N LEU A 287 -2.31 -12.38 7.50
CA LEU A 287 -1.84 -13.64 8.08
C LEU A 287 -2.98 -14.44 8.73
N GLN A 288 -3.85 -13.77 9.49
CA GLN A 288 -5.04 -14.39 10.10
C GLN A 288 -6.00 -14.92 9.03
N MET A 289 -6.28 -14.14 7.97
CA MET A 289 -7.14 -14.58 6.86
C MET A 289 -6.56 -15.81 6.17
N LEU A 290 -5.27 -15.82 5.84
CA LEU A 290 -4.59 -16.97 5.24
C LEU A 290 -4.69 -18.22 6.13
N ASN A 291 -4.51 -18.09 7.44
CA ASN A 291 -4.66 -19.19 8.39
C ASN A 291 -6.07 -19.79 8.41
N ILE A 292 -7.11 -18.96 8.32
CA ILE A 292 -8.49 -19.43 8.20
C ILE A 292 -8.69 -20.13 6.86
N LEU A 293 -8.25 -19.52 5.76
CA LEU A 293 -8.45 -20.01 4.39
C LEU A 293 -7.66 -21.29 4.09
N GLU A 294 -6.53 -21.51 4.75
CA GLU A 294 -5.74 -22.75 4.60
C GLU A 294 -6.53 -24.02 4.93
N GLY A 295 -7.55 -23.92 5.77
CA GLY A 295 -8.42 -25.03 6.11
C GLY A 295 -9.40 -25.47 5.02
N TYR A 296 -9.44 -24.78 3.88
CA TYR A 296 -10.28 -25.09 2.72
C TYR A 296 -9.42 -25.42 1.51
N ASP A 297 -9.86 -26.33 0.65
CA ASP A 297 -9.18 -26.63 -0.61
C ASP A 297 -9.57 -25.61 -1.70
N MET A 298 -8.93 -24.42 -1.61
CA MET A 298 -9.22 -23.31 -2.53
C MET A 298 -8.90 -23.67 -3.99
N SER A 299 -7.86 -24.47 -4.21
CA SER A 299 -7.46 -24.89 -5.55
C SER A 299 -8.54 -25.74 -6.24
N SER A 300 -9.24 -26.61 -5.50
CA SER A 300 -10.32 -27.43 -6.03
C SER A 300 -11.58 -26.63 -6.34
N PHE A 301 -11.85 -25.54 -5.60
CA PHE A 301 -12.98 -24.66 -5.89
C PHE A 301 -12.76 -23.85 -7.16
N GLY A 302 -11.52 -23.48 -7.45
CA GLY A 302 -11.13 -22.68 -8.60
C GLY A 302 -11.36 -21.18 -8.40
N PHE A 303 -10.55 -20.39 -9.09
CA PHE A 303 -10.64 -18.93 -9.06
C PHE A 303 -12.04 -18.44 -9.49
N GLY A 304 -12.62 -17.52 -8.71
CA GLY A 304 -13.90 -16.88 -9.02
C GLY A 304 -15.13 -17.75 -8.78
N SER A 305 -14.98 -18.95 -8.21
CA SER A 305 -16.11 -19.78 -7.78
C SER A 305 -16.89 -19.12 -6.64
N PRO A 306 -18.16 -19.46 -6.44
CA PRO A 306 -18.93 -18.98 -5.30
C PRO A 306 -18.30 -19.36 -3.96
N GLU A 307 -17.73 -20.54 -3.87
CA GLU A 307 -17.04 -21.07 -2.68
C GLU A 307 -15.78 -20.25 -2.37
N HIS A 308 -14.95 -19.96 -3.37
CA HIS A 308 -13.77 -19.09 -3.21
C HIS A 308 -14.18 -17.73 -2.62
N ILE A 309 -15.17 -17.06 -3.22
CA ILE A 309 -15.60 -15.72 -2.78
C ILE A 309 -16.26 -15.78 -1.41
N HIS A 310 -17.10 -16.79 -1.16
CA HIS A 310 -17.80 -16.96 0.11
C HIS A 310 -16.82 -17.12 1.27
N TYR A 311 -15.90 -18.08 1.20
CA TYR A 311 -14.95 -18.32 2.29
C TYR A 311 -13.98 -17.15 2.49
N PHE A 312 -13.55 -16.51 1.41
CA PHE A 312 -12.73 -15.31 1.47
C PHE A 312 -13.44 -14.19 2.26
N VAL A 313 -14.69 -13.91 1.93
CA VAL A 313 -15.49 -12.86 2.58
C VAL A 313 -15.81 -13.21 4.04
N GLU A 314 -16.16 -14.46 4.32
CA GLU A 314 -16.45 -14.89 5.70
C GLU A 314 -15.19 -14.84 6.59
N ALA A 315 -14.03 -15.24 6.08
CA ALA A 315 -12.74 -15.08 6.77
C ALA A 315 -12.44 -13.60 7.05
N LYS A 316 -12.65 -12.73 6.05
CA LYS A 316 -12.49 -11.27 6.22
C LYS A 316 -13.39 -10.72 7.33
N LYS A 317 -14.65 -11.08 7.35
CA LYS A 317 -15.58 -10.60 8.39
C LYS A 317 -15.05 -10.91 9.79
N LEU A 318 -14.61 -12.15 10.04
CA LEU A 318 -14.09 -12.57 11.33
C LEU A 318 -12.82 -11.80 11.73
N VAL A 319 -11.86 -11.71 10.83
CA VAL A 319 -10.55 -11.13 11.13
C VAL A 319 -10.61 -9.60 11.28
N PHE A 320 -11.50 -8.93 10.57
CA PHE A 320 -11.66 -7.47 10.72
C PHE A 320 -12.25 -7.10 12.08
N GLU A 321 -12.99 -8.00 12.74
CA GLU A 321 -13.44 -7.81 14.12
C GLU A 321 -12.26 -7.84 15.10
N ASP A 322 -11.35 -8.79 14.91
CA ASP A 322 -10.12 -8.86 15.71
C ASP A 322 -9.24 -7.61 15.48
N ARG A 323 -9.12 -7.17 14.22
CA ARG A 323 -8.39 -5.95 13.84
C ARG A 323 -8.93 -4.73 14.58
N ALA A 324 -10.23 -4.52 14.56
CA ALA A 324 -10.86 -3.38 15.21
C ALA A 324 -10.60 -3.36 16.71
N ARG A 325 -10.61 -4.51 17.35
CA ARG A 325 -10.49 -4.63 18.79
C ARG A 325 -9.06 -4.55 19.33
N TYR A 326 -8.09 -5.12 18.60
CA TYR A 326 -6.77 -5.42 19.14
C TYR A 326 -5.61 -4.65 18.52
N TYR A 327 -5.79 -3.96 17.36
CA TYR A 327 -4.66 -3.35 16.69
C TYR A 327 -4.43 -1.92 17.12
N ALA A 328 -3.30 -1.69 17.78
CA ALA A 328 -2.89 -0.39 18.29
C ALA A 328 -1.35 -0.33 18.42
N ASP A 329 -0.83 0.81 18.82
CA ASP A 329 0.59 0.99 19.14
C ASP A 329 1.01 0.07 20.27
N PRO A 330 1.97 -0.87 20.07
CA PRO A 330 2.38 -1.86 21.07
C PRO A 330 2.99 -1.22 22.33
N ARG A 331 3.43 0.02 22.28
CA ARG A 331 3.93 0.77 23.45
C ARG A 331 2.82 1.17 24.43
N PHE A 332 1.56 1.16 23.97
CA PHE A 332 0.37 1.59 24.74
C PHE A 332 -0.63 0.46 24.95
N TYR A 333 -0.60 -0.58 24.12
CA TYR A 333 -1.51 -1.71 24.20
C TYR A 333 -0.83 -3.00 23.69
N GLU A 334 -0.73 -3.99 24.55
CA GLU A 334 -0.14 -5.30 24.22
C GLU A 334 -1.19 -6.17 23.50
N ALA A 335 -1.14 -6.15 22.16
CA ALA A 335 -1.99 -7.02 21.35
C ALA A 335 -1.50 -8.47 21.44
N PRO A 336 -2.41 -9.48 21.52
CA PRO A 336 -2.03 -10.90 21.59
C PRO A 336 -1.66 -11.46 20.20
N ILE A 337 -0.58 -10.92 19.59
CA ILE A 337 -0.20 -11.17 18.19
C ILE A 337 0.01 -12.67 17.94
N GLU A 338 0.80 -13.36 18.77
CA GLU A 338 1.09 -14.78 18.61
C GLU A 338 -0.18 -15.64 18.59
N GLN A 339 -1.14 -15.33 19.47
CA GLN A 339 -2.43 -16.03 19.50
C GLN A 339 -3.25 -15.72 18.25
N LEU A 340 -3.33 -14.44 17.83
CA LEU A 340 -4.14 -14.02 16.68
C LEU A 340 -3.68 -14.68 15.39
N ILE A 341 -2.38 -14.87 15.17
CA ILE A 341 -1.83 -15.51 13.97
C ILE A 341 -1.59 -17.02 14.15
N SER A 342 -2.05 -17.63 15.25
CA SER A 342 -1.90 -19.08 15.46
C SER A 342 -2.87 -19.88 14.60
N LYS A 343 -2.47 -21.11 14.26
CA LYS A 343 -3.33 -22.07 13.52
C LYS A 343 -4.50 -22.56 14.37
N GLU A 344 -4.29 -22.67 15.66
CA GLU A 344 -5.31 -23.07 16.65
C GLU A 344 -6.44 -22.02 16.70
N TYR A 345 -6.10 -20.75 16.82
CA TYR A 345 -7.08 -19.68 16.81
C TYR A 345 -7.84 -19.62 15.47
N ALA A 346 -7.14 -19.76 14.36
CA ALA A 346 -7.77 -19.81 13.05
C ALA A 346 -8.73 -21.00 12.90
N ALA A 347 -8.41 -22.17 13.49
CA ALA A 347 -9.29 -23.33 13.49
C ALA A 347 -10.58 -23.06 14.29
N GLU A 348 -10.50 -22.38 15.44
CA GLU A 348 -11.70 -21.99 16.22
C GLU A 348 -12.54 -20.95 15.45
N ARG A 349 -11.92 -19.94 14.86
CA ARG A 349 -12.63 -18.94 14.06
C ARG A 349 -13.33 -19.54 12.84
N ARG A 350 -12.70 -20.55 12.21
CA ARG A 350 -13.26 -21.27 11.05
C ARG A 350 -14.56 -21.98 11.36
N LYS A 351 -14.77 -22.46 12.58
CA LYS A 351 -16.04 -23.12 13.02
C LYS A 351 -17.25 -22.18 12.92
N LEU A 352 -17.04 -20.88 12.89
CA LEU A 352 -18.11 -19.89 12.76
C LEU A 352 -18.58 -19.69 11.31
N ILE A 353 -17.79 -20.16 10.33
CA ILE A 353 -18.11 -20.05 8.90
C ILE A 353 -19.03 -21.20 8.49
N ARG A 354 -20.17 -20.87 7.91
CA ARG A 354 -21.13 -21.85 7.38
C ARG A 354 -20.94 -21.98 5.87
N ASN A 355 -20.88 -23.22 5.36
CA ASN A 355 -20.53 -23.51 3.95
C ASN A 355 -21.50 -22.92 2.90
N ASN A 356 -22.73 -22.61 3.28
CA ASN A 356 -23.80 -22.25 2.34
C ASN A 356 -24.61 -21.03 2.77
N ARG A 357 -24.15 -20.30 3.79
CA ARG A 357 -24.87 -19.14 4.30
C ARG A 357 -23.93 -18.06 4.80
N ALA A 358 -24.12 -16.85 4.28
CA ALA A 358 -23.42 -15.66 4.75
C ALA A 358 -23.79 -15.34 6.21
N ALA A 359 -22.78 -15.00 7.02
CA ALA A 359 -23.01 -14.45 8.36
C ALA A 359 -23.56 -13.04 8.24
N SER A 360 -24.66 -12.77 8.98
CA SER A 360 -25.29 -11.44 9.03
C SER A 360 -24.84 -10.63 10.25
N ASP A 361 -24.45 -11.32 11.30
CA ASP A 361 -24.03 -10.73 12.57
C ASP A 361 -22.68 -11.34 12.99
N VAL A 362 -21.63 -10.63 12.70
CA VAL A 362 -20.27 -10.90 13.19
C VAL A 362 -19.91 -9.65 13.97
N GLN A 363 -19.94 -9.70 15.28
CA GLN A 363 -19.72 -8.52 16.12
C GLN A 363 -18.25 -8.08 16.16
N PRO A 364 -17.98 -6.79 16.30
CA PRO A 364 -18.61 -5.52 15.91
C PRO A 364 -17.90 -4.76 14.75
N GLY A 365 -18.48 -3.80 14.05
CA GLY A 365 -17.94 -2.75 13.44
C GLY A 365 -18.25 -1.93 12.26
N VAL A 366 -17.82 -0.77 11.77
CA VAL A 366 -18.35 0.06 10.65
C VAL A 366 -17.30 0.70 9.73
N ILE A 367 -17.68 0.79 8.46
CA ILE A 367 -17.39 1.64 7.28
C ILE A 367 -15.94 2.02 6.96
N ALA A 368 -15.44 1.51 5.79
CA ALA A 368 -14.23 1.94 5.11
C ALA A 368 -14.48 3.18 4.23
N HIS A 369 -13.56 4.13 4.24
CA HIS A 369 -13.45 5.19 3.24
C HIS A 369 -12.35 4.82 2.23
N PRO A 370 -12.47 5.18 0.93
CA PRO A 370 -11.42 4.94 -0.05
C PRO A 370 -10.21 5.83 0.25
N ASN A 371 -9.06 5.21 0.52
CA ASN A 371 -7.80 5.87 0.85
C ASN A 371 -6.76 5.64 -0.23
N ASN A 372 -5.90 6.63 -0.47
CA ASN A 372 -4.84 6.57 -1.44
C ASN A 372 -3.48 6.33 -0.76
N THR A 373 -2.67 5.51 -1.40
CA THR A 373 -1.34 5.08 -0.93
C THR A 373 -0.51 4.78 -2.17
N ILE A 374 0.83 4.82 -2.07
CA ILE A 374 1.69 4.21 -3.09
C ILE A 374 2.40 2.99 -2.51
N TYR A 375 2.64 2.01 -3.37
CA TYR A 375 3.49 0.86 -3.10
C TYR A 375 4.54 0.70 -4.20
N LEU A 376 5.76 0.34 -3.80
CA LEU A 376 6.86 0.04 -4.70
C LEU A 376 7.67 -1.16 -4.19
N THR A 377 8.34 -1.86 -5.12
CA THR A 377 9.30 -2.91 -4.78
C THR A 377 10.48 -2.87 -5.73
N VAL A 378 11.66 -3.15 -5.19
CA VAL A 378 12.94 -3.12 -5.91
C VAL A 378 13.76 -4.36 -5.58
N ALA A 379 14.47 -4.90 -6.56
CA ALA A 379 15.50 -5.92 -6.37
C ALA A 379 16.79 -5.52 -7.10
N ASP A 380 17.95 -5.79 -6.51
CA ASP A 380 19.26 -5.52 -7.10
C ASP A 380 19.98 -6.81 -7.56
N LYS A 381 21.13 -6.65 -8.21
CA LYS A 381 21.93 -7.78 -8.73
C LYS A 381 22.58 -8.62 -7.63
N GLU A 382 22.73 -8.10 -6.43
CA GLU A 382 23.25 -8.81 -5.25
C GLU A 382 22.19 -9.72 -4.61
N GLY A 383 20.92 -9.60 -5.00
CA GLY A 383 19.79 -10.38 -4.48
C GLY A 383 19.07 -9.73 -3.32
N ASN A 384 19.38 -8.47 -2.99
CA ASN A 384 18.61 -7.72 -2.01
C ASN A 384 17.26 -7.34 -2.61
N MET A 385 16.21 -7.41 -1.80
CA MET A 385 14.86 -7.04 -2.20
C MET A 385 14.21 -6.16 -1.15
N VAL A 386 13.47 -5.14 -1.59
CA VAL A 386 12.75 -4.24 -0.71
C VAL A 386 11.28 -4.13 -1.12
N SER A 387 10.40 -4.32 -0.16
CA SER A 387 8.96 -4.05 -0.20
C SER A 387 8.72 -2.78 0.60
N LEU A 388 8.32 -1.69 -0.06
CA LEU A 388 8.19 -0.37 0.57
C LEU A 388 6.81 0.23 0.24
N ILE A 389 6.16 0.75 1.27
CA ILE A 389 4.88 1.42 1.18
C ILE A 389 4.94 2.77 1.88
N GLN A 390 4.33 3.79 1.28
CA GLN A 390 4.34 5.15 1.77
C GLN A 390 2.99 5.82 1.52
N SER A 391 2.54 6.67 2.44
CA SER A 391 1.21 7.24 2.34
C SER A 391 1.08 8.59 3.07
N ASN A 392 0.23 9.44 2.50
CA ASN A 392 -0.36 10.59 3.20
C ASN A 392 -1.76 10.27 3.78
N TYR A 393 -2.25 9.05 3.66
CA TYR A 393 -3.53 8.47 4.05
C TYR A 393 -4.66 8.86 3.10
N HIS A 394 -5.41 9.95 3.31
CA HIS A 394 -6.41 10.41 2.34
C HIS A 394 -5.75 11.07 1.11
N GLY A 395 -6.51 11.17 0.03
CA GLY A 395 -6.01 11.87 -1.16
C GLY A 395 -5.54 13.29 -0.85
N MET A 396 -4.24 13.55 -1.02
CA MET A 396 -3.53 14.77 -0.65
C MET A 396 -3.50 15.05 0.87
N GLY A 397 -3.59 14.01 1.72
CA GLY A 397 -3.44 14.12 3.17
C GLY A 397 -4.38 15.14 3.80
N SER A 398 -3.87 15.85 4.79
CA SER A 398 -4.61 16.84 5.58
C SER A 398 -5.03 18.13 4.85
N GLY A 399 -4.50 18.38 3.65
CA GLY A 399 -4.59 19.69 3.00
C GLY A 399 -3.61 20.73 3.54
N MET A 400 -2.84 20.41 4.59
CA MET A 400 -1.87 21.32 5.21
C MET A 400 -0.56 21.33 4.45
N VAL A 401 -0.30 22.40 3.73
CA VAL A 401 0.93 22.63 2.95
C VAL A 401 1.74 23.72 3.63
N PRO A 402 2.84 23.40 4.32
CA PRO A 402 3.69 24.41 4.94
C PRO A 402 4.29 25.35 3.87
N PRO A 403 4.30 26.69 4.09
CA PRO A 403 4.71 27.65 3.08
C PRO A 403 6.17 27.46 2.67
N GLY A 404 6.40 27.48 1.35
CA GLY A 404 7.74 27.39 0.75
C GLY A 404 8.36 26.00 0.74
N LEU A 405 7.68 24.94 1.23
CA LEU A 405 8.22 23.58 1.31
C LEU A 405 7.78 22.64 0.18
N GLY A 406 6.65 22.92 -0.48
CA GLY A 406 6.23 22.19 -1.69
C GLY A 406 5.65 20.79 -1.45
N PHE A 407 5.32 20.40 -0.21
CA PHE A 407 4.69 19.12 0.09
C PHE A 407 3.56 19.25 1.11
N MET A 408 2.71 18.24 1.18
CA MET A 408 1.56 18.18 2.06
C MET A 408 1.81 17.25 3.24
N LEU A 409 1.30 17.63 4.40
CA LEU A 409 1.33 16.79 5.61
C LEU A 409 0.17 15.79 5.56
N HIS A 410 0.41 14.59 6.07
CA HIS A 410 -0.58 13.52 6.15
C HIS A 410 -1.64 13.77 7.23
N ASP A 411 -2.70 13.01 7.19
CA ASP A 411 -3.85 13.10 8.09
C ASP A 411 -4.09 11.83 8.92
N ARG A 412 -3.01 11.10 9.20
CA ARG A 412 -3.06 9.77 9.83
C ARG A 412 -3.69 9.75 11.23
N GLY A 413 -3.64 10.87 11.95
CA GLY A 413 -4.25 11.01 13.27
C GLY A 413 -5.77 10.84 13.28
N GLU A 414 -6.47 10.99 12.15
CA GLU A 414 -7.89 10.67 12.03
C GLU A 414 -8.20 9.21 12.43
N LEU A 415 -7.23 8.31 12.29
CA LEU A 415 -7.40 6.88 12.59
C LEU A 415 -7.46 6.55 14.08
N PHE A 416 -7.24 7.48 14.99
CA PHE A 416 -7.46 7.25 16.42
C PHE A 416 -8.96 7.17 16.77
N SER A 417 -9.27 6.40 17.82
CA SER A 417 -10.54 6.46 18.53
C SER A 417 -10.54 7.59 19.57
N LEU A 418 -11.66 8.29 19.74
CA LEU A 418 -11.88 9.22 20.86
C LEU A 418 -12.54 8.55 22.07
N ASP A 419 -12.85 7.24 22.01
CA ASP A 419 -13.25 6.43 23.15
C ASP A 419 -12.00 6.09 24.00
N PRO A 420 -11.90 6.56 25.26
CA PRO A 420 -10.73 6.34 26.09
C PRO A 420 -10.48 4.87 26.45
N ASP A 421 -11.51 4.03 26.38
CA ASP A 421 -11.43 2.60 26.70
C ASP A 421 -11.03 1.73 25.48
N HIS A 422 -10.91 2.34 24.31
CA HIS A 422 -10.53 1.64 23.08
C HIS A 422 -9.00 1.40 23.00
N ALA A 423 -8.57 0.22 22.53
CA ALA A 423 -7.13 -0.09 22.37
C ALA A 423 -6.38 1.00 21.58
N ASN A 424 -6.99 1.52 20.50
CA ASN A 424 -6.45 2.59 19.66
C ASN A 424 -6.93 3.99 20.07
N ALA A 425 -7.26 4.22 21.35
CA ALA A 425 -7.61 5.55 21.88
C ALA A 425 -6.47 6.55 21.62
N LEU A 426 -6.82 7.80 21.29
CA LEU A 426 -5.86 8.89 21.15
C LEU A 426 -5.10 9.11 22.46
N ALA A 427 -3.78 9.15 22.38
CA ALA A 427 -2.93 9.56 23.47
C ALA A 427 -1.70 10.33 22.97
N PRO A 428 -1.18 11.31 23.74
CA PRO A 428 0.05 12.01 23.41
C PRO A 428 1.22 11.06 23.16
N GLY A 429 1.93 11.22 22.06
CA GLY A 429 3.08 10.38 21.71
C GLY A 429 2.77 8.95 21.24
N LYS A 430 1.50 8.59 21.13
CA LYS A 430 1.04 7.29 20.60
C LYS A 430 0.99 7.32 19.07
N ARG A 431 1.36 6.21 18.42
CA ARG A 431 1.13 6.01 16.98
C ARG A 431 -0.32 5.59 16.73
N PRO A 432 -1.00 6.17 15.73
CA PRO A 432 -2.34 5.69 15.35
C PRO A 432 -2.27 4.29 14.75
N PHE A 433 -3.39 3.57 14.76
CA PHE A 433 -3.59 2.45 13.85
C PHE A 433 -3.19 2.84 12.42
N HIS A 434 -2.62 1.91 11.67
CA HIS A 434 -2.07 2.22 10.35
C HIS A 434 -2.51 1.23 9.28
N THR A 435 -2.95 1.76 8.12
CA THR A 435 -3.43 0.93 7.01
C THR A 435 -2.34 0.45 6.07
N THR A 436 -1.14 1.07 6.08
CA THR A 436 -0.06 0.71 5.16
C THR A 436 0.70 -0.52 5.64
N ILE A 437 0.82 -1.50 4.75
CA ILE A 437 1.49 -2.78 5.01
C ILE A 437 2.35 -3.17 3.79
N PRO A 438 3.67 -3.35 3.93
CA PRO A 438 4.50 -4.05 2.96
C PRO A 438 4.41 -5.55 3.22
N ALA A 439 4.50 -6.40 2.17
CA ALA A 439 4.47 -7.85 2.32
C ALA A 439 5.66 -8.52 1.65
N PHE A 440 6.01 -9.70 2.14
CA PHE A 440 7.06 -10.54 1.57
C PHE A 440 6.67 -12.02 1.70
N ILE A 441 7.09 -12.85 0.76
CA ILE A 441 6.95 -14.31 0.85
C ILE A 441 8.33 -14.94 0.67
N THR A 442 8.64 -15.89 1.57
CA THR A 442 9.79 -16.80 1.44
C THR A 442 9.32 -18.22 1.17
N LYS A 443 10.17 -19.00 0.54
CA LYS A 443 9.98 -20.44 0.35
C LYS A 443 11.28 -21.16 0.69
N ASP A 444 11.20 -22.17 1.54
CA ASP A 444 12.37 -22.92 2.02
C ASP A 444 13.49 -22.00 2.56
N GLY A 445 13.11 -20.92 3.26
CA GLY A 445 14.02 -19.93 3.84
C GLY A 445 14.69 -19.00 2.82
N LYS A 446 14.26 -18.98 1.55
CA LYS A 446 14.79 -18.12 0.49
C LYS A 446 13.74 -17.12 0.01
N PRO A 447 14.15 -15.95 -0.55
CA PRO A 447 13.22 -14.97 -1.06
C PRO A 447 12.44 -15.55 -2.24
N PHE A 448 11.12 -15.39 -2.23
CA PHE A 448 10.26 -15.83 -3.31
C PHE A 448 9.53 -14.65 -3.95
N LEU A 449 8.84 -13.81 -3.15
CA LEU A 449 8.03 -12.72 -3.68
C LEU A 449 8.09 -11.51 -2.74
N SER A 450 8.46 -10.35 -3.27
CA SER A 450 8.27 -9.03 -2.65
C SER A 450 7.08 -8.37 -3.34
N PHE A 451 6.01 -8.03 -2.57
CA PHE A 451 4.77 -7.53 -3.16
C PHE A 451 3.98 -6.65 -2.21
N GLY A 452 3.03 -5.90 -2.77
CA GLY A 452 2.02 -5.20 -1.99
C GLY A 452 0.88 -4.67 -2.85
N VAL A 453 -0.22 -4.39 -2.19
CA VAL A 453 -1.42 -3.82 -2.80
C VAL A 453 -1.82 -2.58 -2.01
N MET A 454 -1.64 -1.39 -2.58
CA MET A 454 -2.12 -0.14 -1.98
C MET A 454 -3.66 -0.11 -1.92
N GLY A 455 -4.26 0.75 -1.08
CA GLY A 455 -5.72 0.92 -1.05
C GLY A 455 -6.34 0.97 0.34
N GLY A 456 -5.64 1.52 1.35
CA GLY A 456 -6.17 1.69 2.70
C GLY A 456 -6.58 0.38 3.36
N ASP A 457 -7.81 0.26 3.80
CA ASP A 457 -8.36 -0.95 4.43
C ASP A 457 -8.43 -2.17 3.50
N TYR A 458 -8.34 -1.96 2.18
CA TYR A 458 -8.32 -3.03 1.19
C TYR A 458 -6.98 -3.80 1.17
N GLN A 459 -5.90 -3.23 1.68
CA GLN A 459 -4.55 -3.81 1.56
C GLN A 459 -4.46 -5.27 2.03
N PRO A 460 -4.98 -5.67 3.22
CA PRO A 460 -4.92 -7.07 3.65
C PRO A 460 -5.69 -8.02 2.71
N LEU A 461 -6.84 -7.58 2.20
CA LEU A 461 -7.62 -8.36 1.23
C LEU A 461 -6.82 -8.55 -0.06
N GLY A 462 -6.21 -7.47 -0.54
CA GLY A 462 -5.33 -7.50 -1.71
C GLY A 462 -4.16 -8.47 -1.53
N HIS A 463 -3.48 -8.45 -0.37
CA HIS A 463 -2.37 -9.36 -0.07
C HIS A 463 -2.81 -10.82 -0.07
N VAL A 464 -3.94 -11.13 0.58
CA VAL A 464 -4.50 -12.48 0.59
C VAL A 464 -4.87 -12.95 -0.83
N LEU A 465 -5.54 -12.10 -1.63
CA LEU A 465 -5.89 -12.42 -3.01
C LEU A 465 -4.66 -12.71 -3.87
N ILE A 466 -3.60 -11.90 -3.75
CA ILE A 466 -2.36 -12.11 -4.51
C ILE A 466 -1.68 -13.43 -4.08
N ALA A 467 -1.56 -13.69 -2.77
CA ALA A 467 -1.00 -14.94 -2.27
C ALA A 467 -1.78 -16.16 -2.79
N MET A 468 -3.11 -16.13 -2.70
CA MET A 468 -3.96 -17.21 -3.22
C MET A 468 -3.86 -17.36 -4.75
N ASN A 469 -3.85 -16.25 -5.49
CA ASN A 469 -3.76 -16.28 -6.95
C ASN A 469 -2.49 -16.98 -7.42
N ILE A 470 -1.37 -16.74 -6.76
CA ILE A 470 -0.08 -17.36 -7.08
C ILE A 470 -0.02 -18.80 -6.55
N ILE A 471 -0.36 -19.01 -5.27
CA ILE A 471 -0.12 -20.29 -4.56
C ILE A 471 -1.22 -21.31 -4.84
N ASP A 472 -2.50 -20.93 -4.71
CA ASP A 472 -3.63 -21.87 -4.90
C ASP A 472 -4.05 -22.00 -6.38
N PHE A 473 -4.02 -20.88 -7.13
CA PHE A 473 -4.53 -20.87 -8.52
C PHE A 473 -3.44 -20.87 -9.58
N GLY A 474 -2.15 -20.94 -9.21
CA GLY A 474 -1.01 -21.10 -10.10
C GLY A 474 -0.84 -19.98 -11.13
N MET A 475 -1.28 -18.77 -10.81
CA MET A 475 -1.11 -17.60 -11.68
C MET A 475 0.33 -17.10 -11.61
N ASN A 476 0.85 -16.59 -12.73
CA ASN A 476 2.10 -15.83 -12.69
C ASN A 476 1.89 -14.46 -12.02
N VAL A 477 2.98 -13.74 -11.71
CA VAL A 477 2.89 -12.49 -10.94
C VAL A 477 2.07 -11.40 -11.63
N GLN A 478 2.07 -11.34 -12.97
CA GLN A 478 1.26 -10.35 -13.71
C GLN A 478 -0.21 -10.75 -13.73
N GLU A 479 -0.51 -12.03 -14.01
CA GLU A 479 -1.87 -12.56 -13.97
C GLU A 479 -2.52 -12.39 -12.61
N ALA A 480 -1.76 -12.63 -11.52
CA ALA A 480 -2.22 -12.48 -10.15
C ALA A 480 -2.67 -11.04 -9.85
N GLY A 481 -1.95 -10.06 -10.38
CA GLY A 481 -2.27 -8.64 -10.24
C GLY A 481 -3.47 -8.20 -11.09
N ASP A 482 -3.56 -8.67 -12.34
CA ASP A 482 -4.62 -8.29 -13.29
C ASP A 482 -5.95 -9.03 -13.05
N ALA A 483 -5.95 -10.12 -12.26
CA ALA A 483 -7.15 -10.90 -11.94
C ALA A 483 -8.23 -10.01 -11.31
N PRO A 484 -9.53 -10.27 -11.62
CA PRO A 484 -10.64 -9.58 -10.99
C PRO A 484 -10.61 -9.69 -9.46
N ARG A 485 -10.89 -8.59 -8.78
CA ARG A 485 -10.75 -8.47 -7.33
C ARG A 485 -12.08 -8.52 -6.59
N ILE A 486 -11.99 -8.89 -5.32
CA ILE A 486 -13.09 -9.03 -4.37
C ILE A 486 -12.81 -8.07 -3.23
N ASP A 487 -13.81 -7.27 -2.85
CA ASP A 487 -13.81 -6.46 -1.64
C ASP A 487 -15.06 -6.76 -0.82
N HIS A 488 -15.07 -6.34 0.43
CA HIS A 488 -16.22 -6.46 1.33
C HIS A 488 -16.28 -5.26 2.27
N SER A 489 -17.37 -4.53 2.22
CA SER A 489 -17.67 -3.40 3.11
C SER A 489 -18.48 -3.84 4.32
N GLY A 490 -18.46 -3.04 5.40
CA GLY A 490 -19.33 -3.21 6.56
C GLY A 490 -18.75 -4.11 7.66
N SER A 491 -17.44 -4.03 7.91
CA SER A 491 -16.76 -4.60 9.09
C SER A 491 -16.27 -3.51 10.04
N SER A 492 -15.77 -3.91 11.19
CA SER A 492 -15.20 -3.08 12.25
C SER A 492 -14.05 -2.19 11.83
N SER A 493 -13.92 -1.05 12.51
CA SER A 493 -12.83 -0.10 12.35
C SER A 493 -12.09 0.13 13.67
N PRO A 494 -10.76 0.20 13.68
CA PRO A 494 -9.97 0.57 14.86
C PRO A 494 -10.21 2.00 15.36
N MET A 495 -11.02 2.78 14.66
CA MET A 495 -11.48 4.10 15.09
C MET A 495 -12.67 4.06 16.06
N GLY A 496 -13.17 2.87 16.39
CA GLY A 496 -14.30 2.67 17.32
C GLY A 496 -15.68 2.57 16.67
N ASP A 497 -15.77 2.59 15.34
CA ASP A 497 -17.04 2.39 14.63
C ASP A 497 -17.54 0.94 14.74
N VAL A 498 -18.87 0.71 14.80
CA VAL A 498 -19.52 -0.59 15.02
C VAL A 498 -20.44 -0.95 13.84
N GLN A 499 -20.38 -2.20 13.32
CA GLN A 499 -21.19 -2.66 12.18
C GLN A 499 -22.71 -2.61 12.40
N ASP A 500 -23.47 -2.61 11.29
CA ASP A 500 -24.92 -2.52 11.29
C ASP A 500 -25.68 -3.86 11.52
N GLY A 501 -24.97 -4.96 11.84
CA GLY A 501 -25.54 -6.31 12.03
C GLY A 501 -26.15 -6.94 10.77
N LYS A 502 -25.90 -6.37 9.57
CA LYS A 502 -26.49 -6.84 8.30
C LYS A 502 -25.49 -7.60 7.41
N GLY A 503 -24.28 -7.90 7.91
CA GLY A 503 -23.28 -8.72 7.23
C GLY A 503 -22.55 -8.04 6.07
N GLY A 504 -22.62 -6.71 5.95
CA GLY A 504 -21.90 -5.95 4.93
C GLY A 504 -22.33 -6.23 3.48
N SER A 505 -21.50 -5.86 2.52
CA SER A 505 -21.71 -6.09 1.08
C SER A 505 -20.45 -6.58 0.41
N VAL A 506 -20.56 -7.65 -0.35
CA VAL A 506 -19.50 -8.14 -1.25
C VAL A 506 -19.44 -7.20 -2.45
N VAL A 507 -18.28 -6.64 -2.71
CA VAL A 507 -18.05 -5.75 -3.85
C VAL A 507 -17.15 -6.50 -4.83
N LEU A 508 -17.65 -6.75 -6.03
CA LEU A 508 -16.95 -7.49 -7.08
C LEU A 508 -16.48 -6.54 -8.18
N GLU A 509 -15.29 -6.78 -8.68
CA GLU A 509 -14.86 -6.21 -9.94
C GLU A 509 -15.49 -6.98 -11.12
N ASN A 510 -15.59 -6.36 -12.29
CA ASN A 510 -16.02 -7.05 -13.49
C ASN A 510 -15.08 -8.23 -13.82
N GLY A 511 -15.66 -9.36 -14.24
CA GLY A 511 -14.87 -10.57 -14.61
C GLY A 511 -15.33 -11.83 -13.89
N PHE A 512 -16.21 -11.73 -12.91
CA PHE A 512 -16.86 -12.89 -12.29
C PHE A 512 -18.15 -13.27 -13.05
N SER A 513 -18.46 -14.59 -13.07
CA SER A 513 -19.61 -15.09 -13.82
C SER A 513 -20.94 -14.69 -13.16
N SER A 514 -21.99 -14.50 -13.97
CA SER A 514 -23.34 -14.26 -13.45
C SER A 514 -23.89 -15.43 -12.62
N GLU A 515 -23.41 -16.65 -12.87
CA GLU A 515 -23.73 -17.83 -12.05
C GLU A 515 -23.13 -17.71 -10.65
N THR A 516 -21.84 -17.31 -10.55
CA THR A 516 -21.18 -17.03 -9.27
C THR A 516 -21.98 -16.01 -8.46
N VAL A 517 -22.36 -14.88 -9.07
CA VAL A 517 -23.13 -13.82 -8.41
C VAL A 517 -24.49 -14.35 -7.93
N ARG A 518 -25.19 -15.13 -8.76
CA ARG A 518 -26.50 -15.70 -8.40
C ARG A 518 -26.40 -16.65 -7.21
N ARG A 519 -25.37 -17.48 -7.15
CA ARG A 519 -25.13 -18.39 -6.02
C ARG A 519 -24.77 -17.64 -4.74
N LEU A 520 -23.95 -16.58 -4.81
CA LEU A 520 -23.65 -15.73 -3.65
C LEU A 520 -24.91 -15.06 -3.08
N LEU A 521 -25.80 -14.55 -3.95
CA LEU A 521 -27.09 -14.02 -3.52
C LEU A 521 -27.94 -15.11 -2.85
N GLY A 522 -27.93 -16.34 -3.38
CA GLY A 522 -28.60 -17.50 -2.78
C GLY A 522 -28.06 -17.91 -1.41
N MET A 523 -26.77 -17.66 -1.15
CA MET A 523 -26.16 -17.84 0.18
C MET A 523 -26.47 -16.69 1.15
N GLY A 524 -27.17 -15.64 0.68
CA GLY A 524 -27.55 -14.49 1.50
C GLY A 524 -26.52 -13.33 1.52
N HIS A 525 -25.50 -13.37 0.67
CA HIS A 525 -24.64 -12.20 0.47
C HIS A 525 -25.38 -11.07 -0.23
N ARG A 526 -25.14 -9.83 0.17
CA ARG A 526 -25.43 -8.66 -0.65
C ARG A 526 -24.26 -8.46 -1.62
N VAL A 527 -24.53 -8.35 -2.91
CA VAL A 527 -23.49 -8.23 -3.93
C VAL A 527 -23.66 -6.93 -4.70
N SER A 528 -22.59 -6.18 -4.87
CA SER A 528 -22.53 -4.99 -5.72
C SER A 528 -21.27 -5.04 -6.59
N TYR A 529 -21.21 -4.17 -7.61
CA TYR A 529 -20.02 -4.03 -8.44
C TYR A 529 -19.29 -2.75 -8.07
N GLY A 530 -17.96 -2.85 -7.95
CA GLY A 530 -17.05 -1.73 -7.73
C GLY A 530 -16.37 -1.29 -9.02
N PHE A 531 -15.79 -0.08 -8.99
CA PHE A 531 -14.98 0.45 -10.09
C PHE A 531 -13.51 0.18 -9.84
N GLY A 532 -12.71 -0.02 -10.92
CA GLY A 532 -11.30 -0.44 -10.84
C GLY A 532 -10.42 0.35 -9.87
N GLY A 533 -10.67 1.64 -9.68
CA GLY A 533 -9.92 2.49 -8.73
C GLY A 533 -10.11 2.15 -7.24
N SER A 534 -11.20 1.45 -6.86
CA SER A 534 -11.49 1.09 -5.47
C SER A 534 -10.76 -0.19 -5.01
N PHE A 535 -10.19 -0.97 -5.93
CA PHE A 535 -9.51 -2.25 -5.63
C PHE A 535 -8.00 -2.13 -5.48
N GLY A 536 -7.49 -0.94 -5.15
CA GLY A 536 -6.09 -0.70 -4.89
C GLY A 536 -5.20 -0.69 -6.13
N GLY A 537 -3.92 -0.93 -5.94
CA GLY A 537 -2.90 -1.01 -6.98
C GLY A 537 -1.77 -1.95 -6.56
N TYR A 538 -1.36 -2.87 -7.43
CA TYR A 538 -0.42 -3.95 -7.14
C TYR A 538 0.90 -3.75 -7.87
N GLN A 539 2.00 -4.06 -7.14
CA GLN A 539 3.34 -4.19 -7.68
C GLN A 539 3.98 -5.44 -7.06
N ALA A 540 4.79 -6.17 -7.83
CA ALA A 540 5.51 -7.33 -7.32
C ALA A 540 6.80 -7.61 -8.06
N ILE A 541 7.73 -8.25 -7.34
CA ILE A 541 8.93 -8.87 -7.89
C ILE A 541 9.04 -10.29 -7.31
N MET A 542 9.01 -11.29 -8.20
CA MET A 542 9.30 -12.69 -7.85
C MET A 542 10.72 -13.01 -8.25
N TYR A 543 11.44 -13.77 -7.42
CA TYR A 543 12.78 -14.26 -7.71
C TYR A 543 12.77 -15.76 -8.02
N ASP A 544 13.41 -16.16 -9.12
CA ASP A 544 13.70 -17.56 -9.45
C ASP A 544 15.15 -17.87 -9.09
N PRO A 545 15.40 -18.62 -8.00
CA PRO A 545 16.77 -18.92 -7.56
C PRO A 545 17.51 -19.91 -8.47
N VAL A 546 16.78 -20.67 -9.29
CA VAL A 546 17.38 -21.64 -10.23
C VAL A 546 17.91 -20.93 -11.46
N ARG A 547 17.09 -20.05 -12.06
CA ARG A 547 17.45 -19.26 -13.24
C ARG A 547 18.20 -17.98 -12.90
N LYS A 548 18.13 -17.54 -11.64
CA LYS A 548 18.69 -16.27 -11.15
C LYS A 548 18.15 -15.07 -11.93
N VAL A 549 16.83 -15.01 -12.05
CA VAL A 549 16.10 -13.92 -12.73
C VAL A 549 14.96 -13.42 -11.86
N TYR A 550 14.58 -12.16 -12.10
CA TYR A 550 13.43 -11.50 -11.51
C TYR A 550 12.27 -11.47 -12.51
N PHE A 551 11.06 -11.73 -12.00
CA PHE A 551 9.81 -11.52 -12.71
C PHE A 551 9.09 -10.35 -12.07
N GLY A 552 8.98 -9.24 -12.79
CA GLY A 552 8.33 -8.02 -12.33
C GLY A 552 6.92 -7.87 -12.84
N ALA A 553 6.01 -7.37 -12.00
CA ALA A 553 4.64 -7.09 -12.36
C ALA A 553 4.18 -5.72 -11.83
N SER A 554 3.39 -5.05 -12.66
CA SER A 554 2.61 -3.86 -12.32
C SER A 554 1.24 -4.01 -12.96
N GLU A 555 0.19 -3.91 -12.16
CA GLU A 555 -1.17 -4.17 -12.63
C GLU A 555 -1.76 -2.99 -13.44
N SER A 556 -2.88 -3.25 -14.14
CA SER A 556 -3.43 -2.31 -15.13
C SER A 556 -4.40 -1.25 -14.57
N ARG A 557 -4.73 -1.25 -13.25
CA ARG A 557 -5.62 -0.25 -12.62
C ARG A 557 -4.92 1.07 -12.29
N LYS A 558 -3.59 1.09 -12.38
CA LYS A 558 -2.73 2.26 -12.16
C LYS A 558 -1.87 2.52 -13.39
N ASP A 559 -1.22 3.68 -13.45
CA ASP A 559 -0.33 4.06 -14.54
C ASP A 559 1.05 3.37 -14.49
N GLY A 560 1.25 2.47 -13.55
CA GLY A 560 2.52 1.88 -13.16
C GLY A 560 3.25 1.05 -14.20
N GLY A 561 4.51 0.75 -13.90
CA GLY A 561 5.38 -0.07 -14.74
C GLY A 561 6.37 -0.90 -13.95
N ALA A 562 6.56 -2.16 -14.37
CA ALA A 562 7.71 -2.98 -14.01
C ALA A 562 8.82 -2.73 -15.04
N MET A 563 10.03 -2.45 -14.56
CA MET A 563 11.21 -2.19 -15.39
C MET A 563 12.42 -2.93 -14.83
N GLY A 564 13.18 -3.56 -15.70
CA GLY A 564 14.37 -4.31 -15.31
C GLY A 564 15.47 -4.29 -16.38
N TYR A 565 16.66 -4.85 -16.07
CA TYR A 565 17.81 -4.88 -16.97
C TYR A 565 18.70 -6.10 -16.72
#